data_b0bd6ac22ec86cae71a6921c52e90466
#
_entry.id   b0bd6ac22ec86cae71a6921c52e90466
#
_cell.length_a   1.000
_cell.length_b   1.000
_cell.length_c   1.000
_cell.angle_alpha   90.00
_cell.angle_beta   90.00
_cell.angle_gamma   90.00
#
_symmetry.space_group_name_H-M   'P 1'
#
loop_
_entity.id
_entity.type
_entity.pdbx_description
1 polymer ?
#
loop_
_entity_poly.entity_id
_entity_poly.type
_entity_poly.pdbx_seq_one_letter_code
_entity_poly.pdbx_strand_id
1 'polypeptide(L)'
;MKKALLALFMVVSIAALAACGAGNDNQSKDNAKGGDLWASIKKKGVLTVGTEGTYEPFTYHDKDTDKLTGYDVEVITEVAKRLGLKVDFKETQWDSMFAGLNSKRFDVVANQVGKTDREDKYDFSDKYTTSRAVVVTKKDNNDIKSEADVKGKTSAQSLTSNYNKLATNAGAKVEGVEGMAQALQMIQQGRVDMTYNDKLAVLNYLKTSGNKNVKIAFETGDPQETYFTFRKGSGEVVDQVNKALKEMKEDGTLSKISKKWFGEDVSK
;
A
#
# COMPACT_ATOMS: atom_id res chain seq x y z
N MET A 1 31.84 46.35 50.84
CA MET A 1 30.68 47.12 50.50
C MET A 1 30.29 46.80 49.02
N LYS A 2 29.93 45.55 48.72
CA LYS A 2 29.49 45.10 47.37
C LYS A 2 28.51 43.91 47.43
N LYS A 3 27.69 43.80 48.50
CA LYS A 3 26.72 42.67 48.64
C LYS A 3 25.29 43.12 49.01
N ALA A 4 24.94 44.39 48.83
CA ALA A 4 23.63 44.94 49.25
C ALA A 4 22.79 45.51 48.12
N LEU A 5 23.13 45.28 46.84
CA LEU A 5 22.40 45.84 45.68
C LEU A 5 21.71 44.78 44.76
N LEU A 6 21.67 43.51 45.17
CA LEU A 6 21.04 42.44 44.36
C LEU A 6 19.70 41.94 44.92
N ALA A 7 19.17 42.54 46.00
CA ALA A 7 17.94 42.06 46.66
C ALA A 7 16.70 42.96 46.40
N LEU A 8 16.78 43.98 45.54
CA LEU A 8 15.67 44.93 45.34
C LEU A 8 15.04 44.86 43.93
N PHE A 9 15.42 43.89 43.10
CA PHE A 9 14.83 43.75 41.76
C PHE A 9 13.92 42.51 41.58
N MET A 10 13.63 41.77 42.66
CA MET A 10 12.89 40.50 42.61
C MET A 10 11.46 40.55 43.24
N VAL A 11 10.90 41.73 43.51
CA VAL A 11 9.57 41.87 44.19
C VAL A 11 8.53 42.61 43.33
N VAL A 12 8.82 43.03 42.09
CA VAL A 12 7.85 43.79 41.25
C VAL A 12 7.28 42.96 40.08
N SER A 13 7.58 41.66 39.95
CA SER A 13 7.13 40.83 38.82
C SER A 13 5.99 39.85 39.14
N ILE A 14 5.28 39.94 40.27
CA ILE A 14 4.24 38.96 40.69
C ILE A 14 2.82 39.55 40.78
N ALA A 15 2.56 40.72 40.19
CA ALA A 15 1.24 41.37 40.30
C ALA A 15 0.54 41.60 38.94
N ALA A 16 0.78 40.82 37.91
CA ALA A 16 0.13 40.97 36.59
C ALA A 16 -0.44 39.67 35.98
N LEU A 17 -0.85 38.68 36.78
CA LEU A 17 -1.40 37.39 36.33
C LEU A 17 -2.72 37.02 37.01
N ALA A 18 -3.57 37.99 37.34
CA ALA A 18 -4.89 37.73 37.94
C ALA A 18 -5.97 38.59 37.32
N ALA A 19 -6.16 38.55 36.00
CA ALA A 19 -7.36 39.08 35.36
C ALA A 19 -7.52 38.48 33.95
N CYS A 20 -8.06 37.24 33.84
CA CYS A 20 -8.86 36.73 32.76
C CYS A 20 -9.30 35.26 33.11
N GLY A 21 -10.21 35.20 34.06
CA GLY A 21 -10.89 33.98 34.42
C GLY A 21 -12.39 34.20 34.36
N ALA A 22 -12.99 34.03 33.20
CA ALA A 22 -14.41 33.64 33.03
C ALA A 22 -14.70 33.63 31.49
N GLY A 23 -14.79 32.47 30.91
CA GLY A 23 -15.25 32.39 29.52
C GLY A 23 -14.99 31.05 28.90
N ASN A 24 -15.91 30.13 29.14
CA ASN A 24 -16.28 29.07 28.20
C ASN A 24 -15.28 27.92 28.00
N ASP A 25 -15.45 26.86 28.79
CA ASP A 25 -15.06 25.50 28.46
C ASP A 25 -15.76 25.05 27.17
N ASN A 26 -15.23 25.48 26.01
CA ASN A 26 -15.38 24.75 24.77
C ASN A 26 -14.09 23.93 24.61
N GLN A 27 -14.04 22.74 25.21
CA GLN A 27 -13.21 21.67 24.73
C GLN A 27 -13.57 21.44 23.28
N SER A 28 -12.88 22.10 22.39
CA SER A 28 -12.78 21.69 20.98
C SER A 28 -12.15 20.31 21.02
N LYS A 29 -13.00 19.28 21.06
CA LYS A 29 -12.62 17.97 20.58
C LYS A 29 -12.21 18.20 19.11
N ASP A 30 -10.92 18.22 18.85
CA ASP A 30 -10.36 18.04 17.53
C ASP A 30 -10.75 16.64 17.03
N ASN A 31 -12.02 16.51 16.69
CA ASN A 31 -12.43 15.56 15.68
C ASN A 31 -11.86 16.12 14.37
N ALA A 32 -10.67 15.68 13.99
CA ALA A 32 -10.16 15.78 12.65
C ALA A 32 -11.16 15.02 11.74
N LYS A 33 -12.22 15.73 11.32
CA LYS A 33 -13.19 15.22 10.37
C LYS A 33 -12.46 15.02 9.05
N GLY A 34 -12.55 13.81 8.47
CA GLY A 34 -12.00 13.46 7.16
C GLY A 34 -12.33 14.41 5.99
N GLY A 35 -13.19 15.43 6.22
CA GLY A 35 -13.48 16.50 5.29
C GLY A 35 -12.30 17.40 4.91
N ASP A 36 -11.21 17.41 5.69
CA ASP A 36 -10.06 18.26 5.39
C ASP A 36 -9.17 17.68 4.27
N LEU A 37 -9.05 16.37 4.16
CA LEU A 37 -8.21 15.75 3.11
C LEU A 37 -8.81 15.95 1.72
N TRP A 38 -10.11 15.70 1.54
CA TRP A 38 -10.77 15.89 0.24
C TRP A 38 -10.76 17.36 -0.21
N ALA A 39 -11.09 18.28 0.68
CA ALA A 39 -11.02 19.72 0.40
C ALA A 39 -9.60 20.15 0.00
N SER A 40 -8.57 19.62 0.67
CA SER A 40 -7.16 19.87 0.34
C SER A 40 -6.80 19.36 -1.05
N ILE A 41 -7.17 18.11 -1.39
CA ILE A 41 -6.95 17.49 -2.71
C ILE A 41 -7.65 18.32 -3.80
N LYS A 42 -8.92 18.65 -3.60
CA LYS A 42 -9.71 19.49 -4.55
C LYS A 42 -9.06 20.84 -4.79
N LYS A 43 -8.63 21.51 -3.73
CA LYS A 43 -7.95 22.82 -3.83
C LYS A 43 -6.64 22.74 -4.61
N LYS A 44 -5.87 21.68 -4.42
CA LYS A 44 -4.61 21.43 -5.17
C LYS A 44 -4.87 21.00 -6.63
N GLY A 45 -6.02 20.38 -6.92
CA GLY A 45 -6.32 19.74 -8.20
C GLY A 45 -5.44 18.53 -8.51
N VAL A 46 -4.78 17.96 -7.49
CA VAL A 46 -3.80 16.86 -7.63
C VAL A 46 -4.02 15.83 -6.55
N LEU A 47 -4.09 14.56 -6.94
CA LEU A 47 -4.05 13.39 -6.07
C LEU A 47 -2.62 12.86 -6.03
N THR A 48 -1.98 12.89 -4.86
CA THR A 48 -0.65 12.30 -4.68
C THR A 48 -0.77 10.82 -4.34
N VAL A 49 -0.10 9.95 -5.11
CA VAL A 49 -0.25 8.49 -5.06
C VAL A 49 1.06 7.82 -4.71
N GLY A 50 1.09 7.06 -3.61
CA GLY A 50 2.22 6.21 -3.24
C GLY A 50 2.17 4.88 -4.00
N THR A 51 3.29 4.48 -4.58
CA THR A 51 3.45 3.23 -5.33
C THR A 51 4.91 2.78 -5.33
N GLU A 52 5.21 1.52 -5.72
CA GLU A 52 6.60 1.04 -5.73
C GLU A 52 7.35 1.38 -7.02
N GLY A 53 6.72 1.29 -8.17
CA GLY A 53 7.39 1.40 -9.47
C GLY A 53 8.26 0.19 -9.86
N THR A 54 8.22 -0.89 -9.08
CA THR A 54 9.04 -2.11 -9.26
C THR A 54 8.26 -3.42 -9.19
N TYR A 55 6.92 -3.34 -9.19
CA TYR A 55 6.03 -4.49 -9.05
C TYR A 55 5.18 -4.72 -10.33
N GLU A 56 5.82 -5.25 -11.37
CA GLU A 56 5.17 -5.58 -12.66
C GLU A 56 4.15 -6.73 -12.48
N PRO A 57 2.94 -6.67 -13.05
CA PRO A 57 2.42 -5.69 -14.02
C PRO A 57 1.57 -4.57 -13.37
N PHE A 58 1.59 -4.41 -12.06
CA PHE A 58 0.71 -3.48 -11.34
C PHE A 58 1.26 -2.04 -11.33
N THR A 59 2.56 -1.90 -11.03
CA THR A 59 3.26 -0.63 -10.98
C THR A 59 4.75 -0.85 -11.28
N TYR A 60 5.20 -0.36 -12.43
CA TYR A 60 6.59 -0.55 -12.88
C TYR A 60 6.94 0.47 -13.95
N HIS A 61 8.23 0.59 -14.26
CA HIS A 61 8.72 1.40 -15.36
C HIS A 61 8.74 0.58 -16.66
N ASP A 62 8.07 1.09 -17.68
CA ASP A 62 8.11 0.52 -19.03
C ASP A 62 9.54 0.53 -19.57
N LYS A 63 10.01 -0.59 -20.09
CA LYS A 63 11.43 -0.80 -20.48
C LYS A 63 11.88 0.08 -21.63
N ASP A 64 10.95 0.49 -22.50
CA ASP A 64 11.27 1.25 -23.72
C ASP A 64 11.20 2.76 -23.47
N THR A 65 10.28 3.19 -22.60
CA THR A 65 9.96 4.61 -22.39
C THR A 65 10.39 5.13 -21.03
N ASP A 66 10.76 4.24 -20.09
CA ASP A 66 11.06 4.55 -18.68
C ASP A 66 9.92 5.27 -17.96
N LYS A 67 8.69 5.16 -18.46
CA LYS A 67 7.53 5.78 -17.83
C LYS A 67 6.89 4.81 -16.85
N LEU A 68 6.52 5.35 -15.67
CA LEU A 68 5.71 4.60 -14.71
C LEU A 68 4.39 4.17 -15.35
N THR A 69 4.10 2.88 -15.30
CA THR A 69 2.92 2.25 -15.90
C THR A 69 2.48 1.06 -15.07
N GLY A 70 1.39 0.42 -15.45
CA GLY A 70 0.86 -0.78 -14.81
C GLY A 70 -0.64 -0.68 -14.56
N TYR A 71 -1.20 -1.80 -14.12
CA TYR A 71 -2.63 -1.90 -13.85
C TYR A 71 -3.10 -0.89 -12.79
N ASP A 72 -2.42 -0.82 -11.64
CA ASP A 72 -2.75 0.10 -10.56
C ASP A 72 -2.59 1.56 -10.98
N VAL A 73 -1.54 1.83 -11.76
CA VAL A 73 -1.28 3.17 -12.32
C VAL A 73 -2.41 3.62 -13.23
N GLU A 74 -2.88 2.72 -14.11
CA GLU A 74 -3.97 3.02 -15.05
C GLU A 74 -5.31 3.19 -14.32
N VAL A 75 -5.64 2.30 -13.37
CA VAL A 75 -6.89 2.38 -12.61
C VAL A 75 -6.97 3.67 -11.77
N ILE A 76 -5.93 3.99 -11.00
CA ILE A 76 -5.96 5.20 -10.16
C ILE A 76 -5.91 6.48 -11.00
N THR A 77 -5.27 6.45 -12.17
CA THR A 77 -5.26 7.59 -13.10
C THR A 77 -6.66 7.84 -13.67
N GLU A 78 -7.39 6.79 -14.04
CA GLU A 78 -8.77 6.94 -14.51
C GLU A 78 -9.72 7.40 -13.38
N VAL A 79 -9.54 6.88 -12.16
CA VAL A 79 -10.26 7.38 -10.97
C VAL A 79 -10.02 8.88 -10.80
N ALA A 80 -8.76 9.32 -10.77
CA ALA A 80 -8.42 10.74 -10.60
C ALA A 80 -9.01 11.61 -11.72
N LYS A 81 -8.96 11.15 -12.95
CA LYS A 81 -9.55 11.83 -14.12
C LYS A 81 -11.06 12.04 -13.97
N ARG A 82 -11.81 11.04 -13.48
CA ARG A 82 -13.26 11.16 -13.20
C ARG A 82 -13.54 12.16 -12.08
N LEU A 83 -12.62 12.30 -11.13
CA LEU A 83 -12.71 13.29 -10.06
C LEU A 83 -12.23 14.69 -10.47
N GLY A 84 -11.78 14.87 -11.73
CA GLY A 84 -11.24 16.14 -12.23
C GLY A 84 -9.87 16.50 -11.63
N LEU A 85 -9.07 15.50 -11.26
CA LEU A 85 -7.76 15.63 -10.63
C LEU A 85 -6.64 15.17 -11.56
N LYS A 86 -5.46 15.76 -11.39
CA LYS A 86 -4.20 15.21 -11.91
C LYS A 86 -3.63 14.21 -10.91
N VAL A 87 -2.77 13.31 -11.38
CA VAL A 87 -2.05 12.37 -10.50
C VAL A 87 -0.59 12.79 -10.40
N ASP A 88 -0.04 12.69 -9.19
CA ASP A 88 1.39 12.86 -8.89
C ASP A 88 1.88 11.61 -8.14
N PHE A 89 2.61 10.73 -8.82
CA PHE A 89 3.12 9.49 -8.24
C PHE A 89 4.36 9.74 -7.40
N LYS A 90 4.42 9.09 -6.23
CA LYS A 90 5.53 9.11 -5.28
C LYS A 90 6.01 7.68 -5.07
N GLU A 91 7.11 7.34 -5.70
CA GLU A 91 7.68 6.01 -5.60
C GLU A 91 8.39 5.81 -4.26
N THR A 92 8.19 4.65 -3.67
CA THR A 92 8.82 4.24 -2.42
C THR A 92 8.74 2.72 -2.26
N GLN A 93 9.71 2.14 -1.57
CA GLN A 93 9.72 0.70 -1.27
C GLN A 93 8.51 0.30 -0.40
N TRP A 94 8.04 -0.93 -0.58
CA TRP A 94 6.86 -1.46 0.12
C TRP A 94 6.92 -1.26 1.64
N ASP A 95 8.00 -1.62 2.29
CA ASP A 95 8.11 -1.54 3.76
C ASP A 95 8.08 -0.09 4.30
N SER A 96 8.31 0.91 3.44
CA SER A 96 8.20 2.35 3.75
C SER A 96 6.86 2.96 3.35
N MET A 97 5.99 2.23 2.64
CA MET A 97 4.75 2.73 2.03
C MET A 97 3.80 3.33 3.07
N PHE A 98 3.51 2.59 4.12
CA PHE A 98 2.57 3.03 5.16
C PHE A 98 3.13 4.15 6.04
N ALA A 99 4.44 4.20 6.26
CA ALA A 99 5.09 5.33 6.91
C ALA A 99 4.97 6.62 6.07
N GLY A 100 5.12 6.51 4.74
CA GLY A 100 4.91 7.61 3.80
C GLY A 100 3.46 8.10 3.80
N LEU A 101 2.48 7.19 3.82
CA LEU A 101 1.06 7.52 3.91
C LEU A 101 0.75 8.27 5.22
N ASN A 102 1.22 7.76 6.36
CA ASN A 102 0.99 8.35 7.68
C ASN A 102 1.65 9.74 7.83
N SER A 103 2.83 9.93 7.24
CA SER A 103 3.52 11.23 7.22
C SER A 103 2.98 12.22 6.18
N LYS A 104 1.87 11.88 5.48
CA LYS A 104 1.23 12.71 4.47
C LYS A 104 2.12 13.00 3.25
N ARG A 105 3.09 12.13 2.97
CA ARG A 105 3.94 12.23 1.77
C ARG A 105 3.12 12.01 0.50
N PHE A 106 2.05 11.23 0.60
CA PHE A 106 1.02 11.02 -0.43
C PHE A 106 -0.36 10.83 0.21
N ASP A 107 -1.40 10.98 -0.58
CA ASP A 107 -2.80 10.98 -0.12
C ASP A 107 -3.38 9.57 -0.10
N VAL A 108 -2.97 8.73 -1.04
CA VAL A 108 -3.46 7.36 -1.27
C VAL A 108 -2.33 6.43 -1.66
N VAL A 109 -2.46 5.15 -1.33
CA VAL A 109 -1.59 4.07 -1.85
C VAL A 109 -2.34 3.30 -2.92
N ALA A 110 -1.71 3.14 -4.10
CA ALA A 110 -2.13 2.26 -5.19
C ALA A 110 -0.99 1.29 -5.49
N ASN A 111 -1.01 0.10 -4.85
CA ASN A 111 0.06 -0.91 -4.91
C ASN A 111 -0.41 -2.28 -4.42
N GLN A 112 -1.53 -2.77 -4.94
CA GLN A 112 -2.11 -4.09 -4.59
C GLN A 112 -2.24 -4.34 -3.08
N VAL A 113 -2.77 -3.36 -2.34
CA VAL A 113 -2.88 -3.45 -0.88
C VAL A 113 -4.08 -4.29 -0.47
N GLY A 114 -3.84 -5.40 0.23
CA GLY A 114 -4.88 -6.16 0.94
C GLY A 114 -5.19 -5.54 2.30
N LYS A 115 -6.43 -5.72 2.79
CA LYS A 115 -6.87 -5.21 4.10
C LYS A 115 -6.13 -5.88 5.26
N THR A 116 -6.19 -7.19 5.33
CA THR A 116 -5.59 -8.02 6.40
C THR A 116 -5.82 -7.42 7.81
N ASP A 117 -4.75 -7.14 8.56
CA ASP A 117 -4.77 -6.50 9.90
C ASP A 117 -4.64 -4.97 9.87
N ARG A 118 -4.95 -4.36 8.74
CA ARG A 118 -4.81 -2.91 8.53
C ARG A 118 -6.11 -2.15 8.69
N GLU A 119 -7.27 -2.84 8.78
CA GLU A 119 -8.60 -2.21 8.80
C GLU A 119 -8.80 -1.23 9.96
N ASP A 120 -8.21 -1.49 11.12
CA ASP A 120 -8.28 -0.58 12.26
C ASP A 120 -7.43 0.68 12.08
N LYS A 121 -6.41 0.63 11.22
CA LYS A 121 -5.38 1.67 11.06
C LYS A 121 -5.58 2.55 9.83
N TYR A 122 -6.29 2.06 8.82
CA TYR A 122 -6.44 2.72 7.53
C TYR A 122 -7.89 2.64 7.05
N ASP A 123 -8.24 3.53 6.13
CA ASP A 123 -9.48 3.46 5.36
C ASP A 123 -9.19 2.89 3.97
N PHE A 124 -10.14 2.16 3.41
CA PHE A 124 -9.99 1.44 2.14
C PHE A 124 -11.13 1.80 1.19
N SER A 125 -10.81 1.85 -0.10
CA SER A 125 -11.83 1.92 -1.14
C SER A 125 -12.62 0.61 -1.24
N ASP A 126 -13.58 0.56 -2.15
CA ASP A 126 -14.07 -0.70 -2.70
C ASP A 126 -12.93 -1.44 -3.39
N LYS A 127 -13.02 -2.78 -3.47
CA LYS A 127 -12.04 -3.59 -4.18
C LYS A 127 -12.03 -3.26 -5.67
N TYR A 128 -10.83 -3.26 -6.26
CA TYR A 128 -10.65 -3.09 -7.70
C TYR A 128 -9.94 -4.27 -8.36
N THR A 129 -9.38 -5.21 -7.58
CA THR A 129 -8.75 -6.44 -8.06
C THR A 129 -9.12 -7.60 -7.14
N THR A 130 -9.33 -8.76 -7.73
CA THR A 130 -9.42 -10.05 -7.05
C THR A 130 -8.44 -11.00 -7.72
N SER A 131 -7.52 -11.58 -6.92
CA SER A 131 -6.51 -12.54 -7.37
C SER A 131 -6.40 -13.68 -6.38
N ARG A 132 -5.32 -14.45 -6.41
CA ARG A 132 -4.96 -15.47 -5.41
C ARG A 132 -3.48 -15.39 -5.09
N ALA A 133 -3.11 -15.82 -3.89
CA ALA A 133 -1.72 -16.04 -3.58
C ALA A 133 -1.26 -17.38 -4.16
N VAL A 134 -0.02 -17.40 -4.65
CA VAL A 134 0.66 -18.63 -5.10
C VAL A 134 1.97 -18.77 -4.36
N VAL A 135 2.40 -20.03 -4.18
CA VAL A 135 3.73 -20.35 -3.71
C VAL A 135 4.62 -20.65 -4.91
N VAL A 136 5.75 -19.95 -4.98
CA VAL A 136 6.77 -20.11 -6.01
C VAL A 136 7.97 -20.81 -5.42
N THR A 137 8.48 -21.82 -6.12
CA THR A 137 9.67 -22.60 -5.76
C THR A 137 10.62 -22.68 -6.94
N LYS A 138 11.83 -23.25 -6.71
CA LYS A 138 12.71 -23.68 -7.78
C LYS A 138 12.03 -24.73 -8.65
N LYS A 139 12.32 -24.76 -9.94
CA LYS A 139 11.66 -25.63 -10.93
C LYS A 139 11.75 -27.12 -10.58
N ASP A 140 12.89 -27.54 -10.05
CA ASP A 140 13.19 -28.93 -9.67
C ASP A 140 12.76 -29.28 -8.22
N ASN A 141 12.23 -28.32 -7.44
CA ASN A 141 11.69 -28.61 -6.11
C ASN A 141 10.43 -29.46 -6.23
N ASN A 142 10.43 -30.62 -5.55
CA ASN A 142 9.30 -31.55 -5.49
C ASN A 142 8.80 -31.79 -4.06
N ASP A 143 9.34 -31.03 -3.08
CA ASP A 143 9.04 -31.21 -1.65
C ASP A 143 7.89 -30.30 -1.19
N ILE A 144 7.63 -29.21 -1.92
CA ILE A 144 6.57 -28.24 -1.60
C ILE A 144 5.49 -28.34 -2.67
N LYS A 145 4.32 -28.91 -2.30
CA LYS A 145 3.17 -29.14 -3.19
C LYS A 145 1.85 -28.61 -2.60
N SER A 146 1.86 -28.32 -1.31
CA SER A 146 0.69 -27.85 -0.55
C SER A 146 1.13 -26.97 0.60
N GLU A 147 0.19 -26.31 1.26
CA GLU A 147 0.45 -25.47 2.43
C GLU A 147 1.04 -26.26 3.61
N ALA A 148 0.69 -27.54 3.76
CA ALA A 148 1.24 -28.40 4.79
C ALA A 148 2.77 -28.62 4.67
N ASP A 149 3.30 -28.53 3.44
CA ASP A 149 4.72 -28.72 3.17
C ASP A 149 5.57 -27.48 3.46
N VAL A 150 4.93 -26.33 3.76
CA VAL A 150 5.59 -25.06 4.01
C VAL A 150 6.26 -25.00 5.38
N LYS A 151 5.74 -25.72 6.36
CA LYS A 151 6.24 -25.70 7.74
C LYS A 151 7.74 -26.00 7.81
N GLY A 152 8.48 -25.06 8.41
CA GLY A 152 9.93 -25.16 8.61
C GLY A 152 10.78 -24.81 7.38
N LYS A 153 10.19 -24.56 6.22
CA LYS A 153 10.86 -24.08 5.01
C LYS A 153 11.25 -22.62 5.13
N THR A 154 12.23 -22.19 4.33
CA THR A 154 12.64 -20.78 4.24
C THR A 154 11.86 -20.05 3.14
N SER A 155 11.33 -18.85 3.47
CA SER A 155 10.54 -18.02 2.56
C SER A 155 11.09 -16.61 2.48
N ALA A 156 11.36 -16.08 1.29
CA ALA A 156 11.73 -14.68 1.12
C ALA A 156 10.46 -13.81 0.98
N GLN A 157 10.30 -12.78 1.84
CA GLN A 157 9.12 -11.93 1.89
C GLN A 157 9.46 -10.48 2.25
N SER A 158 8.72 -9.51 1.70
CA SER A 158 8.69 -8.16 2.25
C SER A 158 8.00 -8.19 3.61
N LEU A 159 8.68 -7.72 4.66
CA LEU A 159 8.33 -8.02 6.06
C LEU A 159 6.94 -7.51 6.48
N THR A 160 6.46 -6.44 5.86
CA THR A 160 5.14 -5.84 6.17
C THR A 160 4.02 -6.32 5.24
N SER A 161 4.31 -7.27 4.31
CA SER A 161 3.32 -7.74 3.33
C SER A 161 2.31 -8.73 3.93
N ASN A 162 1.13 -8.84 3.29
CA ASN A 162 0.17 -9.91 3.55
C ASN A 162 0.77 -11.30 3.24
N TYR A 163 1.67 -11.40 2.26
CA TYR A 163 2.34 -12.65 1.91
C TYR A 163 3.31 -13.12 2.99
N ASN A 164 3.98 -12.19 3.70
CA ASN A 164 4.75 -12.53 4.89
C ASN A 164 3.88 -13.20 5.96
N LYS A 165 2.66 -12.69 6.17
CA LYS A 165 1.72 -13.30 7.11
C LYS A 165 1.30 -14.71 6.68
N LEU A 166 0.98 -14.92 5.41
CA LEU A 166 0.68 -16.25 4.88
C LEU A 166 1.84 -17.21 5.14
N ALA A 167 3.06 -16.82 4.80
CA ALA A 167 4.26 -17.63 5.02
C ALA A 167 4.47 -17.98 6.52
N THR A 168 4.35 -16.97 7.39
CA THR A 168 4.54 -17.12 8.84
C THR A 168 3.44 -18.00 9.45
N ASN A 169 2.18 -17.80 9.07
CA ASN A 169 1.04 -18.59 9.55
C ASN A 169 1.15 -20.07 9.13
N ALA A 170 1.69 -20.33 7.92
CA ALA A 170 1.97 -21.67 7.45
C ALA A 170 3.25 -22.29 8.09
N GLY A 171 3.93 -21.55 8.97
CA GLY A 171 5.10 -22.02 9.73
C GLY A 171 6.43 -21.95 8.99
N ALA A 172 6.54 -21.12 7.95
CA ALA A 172 7.80 -20.84 7.28
C ALA A 172 8.73 -19.97 8.14
N LYS A 173 10.03 -20.09 7.92
CA LYS A 173 11.04 -19.15 8.40
C LYS A 173 11.22 -18.06 7.37
N VAL A 174 10.98 -16.81 7.74
CA VAL A 174 11.00 -15.70 6.79
C VAL A 174 12.36 -15.02 6.75
N GLU A 175 12.86 -14.78 5.53
CA GLU A 175 13.98 -13.90 5.22
C GLU A 175 13.44 -12.62 4.55
N GLY A 176 13.83 -11.45 5.08
CA GLY A 176 13.37 -10.16 4.59
C GLY A 176 13.97 -9.79 3.23
N VAL A 177 13.13 -9.35 2.31
CA VAL A 177 13.52 -8.83 0.99
C VAL A 177 12.69 -7.60 0.64
N GLU A 178 13.19 -6.77 -0.28
CA GLU A 178 12.48 -5.56 -0.71
C GLU A 178 11.26 -5.84 -1.61
N GLY A 179 11.28 -6.96 -2.37
CA GLY A 179 10.18 -7.27 -3.27
C GLY A 179 10.33 -8.61 -4.00
N MET A 180 9.36 -8.88 -4.89
CA MET A 180 9.25 -10.16 -5.61
C MET A 180 10.50 -10.50 -6.43
N ALA A 181 11.10 -9.55 -7.12
CA ALA A 181 12.27 -9.79 -7.98
C ALA A 181 13.44 -10.37 -7.17
N GLN A 182 13.72 -9.80 -5.99
CA GLN A 182 14.77 -10.30 -5.10
C GLN A 182 14.42 -11.66 -4.52
N ALA A 183 13.16 -11.89 -4.12
CA ALA A 183 12.69 -13.17 -3.64
C ALA A 183 12.92 -14.30 -4.68
N LEU A 184 12.51 -14.05 -5.93
CA LEU A 184 12.70 -15.00 -7.03
C LEU A 184 14.18 -15.26 -7.35
N GLN A 185 15.03 -14.26 -7.25
CA GLN A 185 16.48 -14.43 -7.39
C GLN A 185 17.06 -15.31 -6.29
N MET A 186 16.65 -15.14 -5.03
CA MET A 186 17.09 -15.97 -3.91
C MET A 186 16.66 -17.43 -4.08
N ILE A 187 15.44 -17.68 -4.57
CA ILE A 187 14.96 -19.03 -4.91
C ILE A 187 15.86 -19.67 -5.98
N GLN A 188 16.15 -18.96 -7.06
CA GLN A 188 17.00 -19.46 -8.14
C GLN A 188 18.42 -19.82 -7.65
N GLN A 189 18.95 -19.02 -6.73
CA GLN A 189 20.25 -19.24 -6.11
C GLN A 189 20.23 -20.34 -5.03
N GLY A 190 19.06 -20.88 -4.69
CA GLY A 190 18.91 -21.89 -3.62
C GLY A 190 19.15 -21.34 -2.21
N ARG A 191 19.04 -20.02 -2.01
CA ARG A 191 19.21 -19.36 -0.71
C ARG A 191 17.96 -19.48 0.16
N VAL A 192 16.79 -19.57 -0.47
CA VAL A 192 15.50 -19.84 0.17
C VAL A 192 14.74 -20.90 -0.62
N ASP A 193 13.80 -21.58 0.02
CA ASP A 193 13.02 -22.66 -0.58
C ASP A 193 11.88 -22.11 -1.46
N MET A 194 11.27 -20.98 -1.05
CA MET A 194 10.05 -20.49 -1.68
C MET A 194 9.78 -19.00 -1.41
N THR A 195 8.73 -18.49 -2.07
CA THR A 195 8.05 -17.22 -1.73
C THR A 195 6.55 -17.37 -1.98
N TYR A 196 5.72 -16.67 -1.18
CA TYR A 196 4.34 -16.37 -1.52
C TYR A 196 4.29 -15.07 -2.31
N ASN A 197 3.47 -15.01 -3.36
CA ASN A 197 3.22 -13.76 -4.08
C ASN A 197 1.88 -13.82 -4.83
N ASP A 198 1.50 -12.70 -5.44
CA ASP A 198 0.30 -12.60 -6.25
C ASP A 198 0.42 -13.45 -7.53
N LYS A 199 -0.65 -14.21 -7.85
CA LYS A 199 -0.69 -15.08 -9.02
C LYS A 199 -0.49 -14.30 -10.33
N LEU A 200 -1.12 -13.13 -10.46
CA LEU A 200 -1.04 -12.32 -11.68
C LEU A 200 0.39 -11.80 -11.90
N ALA A 201 1.06 -11.35 -10.81
CA ALA A 201 2.45 -10.93 -10.86
C ALA A 201 3.38 -12.08 -11.25
N VAL A 202 3.21 -13.25 -10.63
CA VAL A 202 4.04 -14.44 -10.92
C VAL A 202 3.83 -14.93 -12.35
N LEU A 203 2.58 -15.01 -12.82
CA LEU A 203 2.30 -15.41 -14.21
C LEU A 203 2.89 -14.42 -15.21
N ASN A 204 2.78 -13.11 -14.94
CA ASN A 204 3.41 -12.10 -15.77
C ASN A 204 4.93 -12.29 -15.80
N TYR A 205 5.57 -12.45 -14.64
CA TYR A 205 7.01 -12.69 -14.56
C TYR A 205 7.44 -13.93 -15.36
N LEU A 206 6.75 -15.07 -15.21
CA LEU A 206 7.06 -16.29 -15.96
C LEU A 206 6.94 -16.11 -17.47
N LYS A 207 5.99 -15.28 -17.91
CA LYS A 207 5.76 -14.96 -19.33
C LYS A 207 6.82 -14.01 -19.88
N THR A 208 7.14 -12.92 -19.15
CA THR A 208 7.94 -11.81 -19.68
C THR A 208 9.44 -12.01 -19.50
N SER A 209 9.86 -12.65 -18.39
CA SER A 209 11.29 -12.86 -18.09
C SER A 209 11.93 -14.00 -18.89
N GLY A 210 11.14 -14.89 -19.47
CA GLY A 210 11.64 -16.13 -20.06
C GLY A 210 12.29 -17.10 -19.05
N ASN A 211 12.16 -16.82 -17.78
CA ASN A 211 12.80 -17.62 -16.71
C ASN A 211 12.11 -18.96 -16.55
N LYS A 212 12.90 -20.03 -16.73
CA LYS A 212 12.42 -21.41 -16.62
C LYS A 212 12.89 -22.10 -15.31
N ASN A 213 13.56 -21.38 -14.43
CA ASN A 213 14.19 -21.95 -13.23
C ASN A 213 13.28 -21.96 -12.00
N VAL A 214 12.12 -21.29 -12.08
CA VAL A 214 11.10 -21.26 -11.03
C VAL A 214 9.76 -21.75 -11.55
N LYS A 215 8.88 -22.18 -10.65
CA LYS A 215 7.51 -22.61 -10.97
C LYS A 215 6.55 -22.19 -9.86
N ILE A 216 5.27 -22.06 -10.19
CA ILE A 216 4.21 -22.09 -9.19
C ILE A 216 4.12 -23.53 -8.67
N ALA A 217 4.31 -23.72 -7.36
CA ALA A 217 4.17 -25.01 -6.70
C ALA A 217 2.71 -25.34 -6.41
N PHE A 218 1.97 -24.36 -5.85
CA PHE A 218 0.53 -24.47 -5.62
C PHE A 218 -0.08 -23.06 -5.47
N GLU A 219 -1.41 -23.00 -5.53
CA GLU A 219 -2.23 -21.80 -5.34
C GLU A 219 -2.98 -21.92 -4.00
N THR A 220 -3.10 -20.84 -3.23
CA THR A 220 -3.86 -20.82 -1.99
C THR A 220 -5.36 -20.81 -2.25
N GLY A 221 -6.16 -21.31 -1.29
CA GLY A 221 -7.61 -21.41 -1.43
C GLY A 221 -8.34 -20.05 -1.42
N ASP A 222 -7.83 -19.07 -0.67
CA ASP A 222 -8.54 -17.82 -0.40
C ASP A 222 -8.28 -16.74 -1.45
N PRO A 223 -9.32 -16.03 -1.90
CA PRO A 223 -9.15 -14.86 -2.76
C PRO A 223 -8.34 -13.77 -2.06
N GLN A 224 -7.48 -13.09 -2.82
CA GLN A 224 -6.76 -11.90 -2.40
C GLN A 224 -7.42 -10.69 -3.07
N GLU A 225 -8.12 -9.89 -2.28
CA GLU A 225 -8.75 -8.66 -2.74
C GLU A 225 -7.86 -7.47 -2.43
N THR A 226 -7.77 -6.51 -3.36
CA THR A 226 -6.93 -5.33 -3.20
C THR A 226 -7.72 -4.03 -3.35
N TYR A 227 -7.23 -3.01 -2.65
CA TYR A 227 -7.93 -1.77 -2.37
C TYR A 227 -6.99 -0.58 -2.45
N PHE A 228 -7.47 0.56 -2.86
CA PHE A 228 -6.77 1.82 -2.58
C PHE A 228 -6.85 2.11 -1.10
N THR A 229 -5.71 2.51 -0.53
CA THR A 229 -5.58 2.66 0.93
C THR A 229 -5.29 4.09 1.30
N PHE A 230 -6.00 4.59 2.30
CA PHE A 230 -5.96 5.96 2.79
C PHE A 230 -5.64 5.98 4.28
N ARG A 231 -5.20 7.15 4.79
CA ARG A 231 -5.10 7.36 6.24
C ARG A 231 -6.46 7.18 6.90
N LYS A 232 -6.47 6.72 8.14
CA LYS A 232 -7.71 6.64 8.94
C LYS A 232 -8.36 8.02 9.06
N GLY A 233 -9.69 8.06 8.93
CA GLY A 233 -10.47 9.29 8.93
C GLY A 233 -10.57 9.98 7.56
N SER A 234 -10.28 9.26 6.46
CA SER A 234 -10.35 9.77 5.08
C SER A 234 -11.69 9.49 4.38
N GLY A 235 -12.79 9.31 5.13
CA GLY A 235 -14.07 8.81 4.60
C GLY A 235 -14.57 9.55 3.37
N GLU A 236 -14.51 10.90 3.35
CA GLU A 236 -15.01 11.66 2.19
C GLU A 236 -14.23 11.38 0.89
N VAL A 237 -12.89 11.30 0.94
CA VAL A 237 -12.12 10.96 -0.27
C VAL A 237 -12.34 9.51 -0.68
N VAL A 238 -12.52 8.59 0.28
CA VAL A 238 -12.89 7.20 0.01
C VAL A 238 -14.22 7.11 -0.73
N ASP A 239 -15.25 7.85 -0.28
CA ASP A 239 -16.56 7.89 -0.93
C ASP A 239 -16.48 8.39 -2.37
N GLN A 240 -15.67 9.44 -2.64
CA GLN A 240 -15.47 9.95 -3.99
C GLN A 240 -14.75 8.92 -4.89
N VAL A 241 -13.72 8.24 -4.36
CA VAL A 241 -13.01 7.19 -5.08
C VAL A 241 -13.94 6.00 -5.36
N ASN A 242 -14.76 5.58 -4.39
CA ASN A 242 -15.72 4.50 -4.55
C ASN A 242 -16.79 4.85 -5.61
N LYS A 243 -17.25 6.10 -5.64
CA LYS A 243 -18.15 6.58 -6.69
C LYS A 243 -17.51 6.43 -8.08
N ALA A 244 -16.27 6.87 -8.25
CA ALA A 244 -15.55 6.72 -9.51
C ALA A 244 -15.33 5.24 -9.89
N LEU A 245 -14.95 4.37 -8.94
CA LEU A 245 -14.81 2.93 -9.16
C LEU A 245 -16.14 2.28 -9.57
N LYS A 246 -17.24 2.68 -8.94
CA LYS A 246 -18.59 2.21 -9.28
C LYS A 246 -18.95 2.59 -10.73
N GLU A 247 -18.75 3.85 -11.10
CA GLU A 247 -18.96 4.32 -12.48
C GLU A 247 -18.10 3.53 -13.49
N MET A 248 -16.81 3.25 -13.15
CA MET A 248 -15.93 2.43 -13.99
C MET A 248 -16.38 0.98 -14.11
N LYS A 249 -17.04 0.43 -13.09
CA LYS A 249 -17.65 -0.92 -13.15
C LYS A 249 -18.89 -0.91 -14.04
N GLU A 250 -19.76 0.08 -13.88
CA GLU A 250 -21.04 0.20 -14.60
C GLU A 250 -20.85 0.45 -16.11
N ASP A 251 -19.89 1.28 -16.49
CA ASP A 251 -19.60 1.58 -17.90
C ASP A 251 -18.59 0.61 -18.57
N GLY A 252 -18.09 -0.37 -17.80
CA GLY A 252 -17.17 -1.41 -18.26
C GLY A 252 -15.72 -0.96 -18.40
N THR A 253 -15.36 0.27 -18.02
CA THR A 253 -13.97 0.78 -18.10
C THR A 253 -13.02 -0.07 -17.27
N LEU A 254 -13.40 -0.43 -16.02
CA LEU A 254 -12.56 -1.23 -15.14
C LEU A 254 -12.31 -2.64 -15.71
N SER A 255 -13.36 -3.27 -16.26
CA SER A 255 -13.23 -4.55 -16.98
C SER A 255 -12.32 -4.46 -18.21
N LYS A 256 -12.40 -3.34 -18.97
CA LYS A 256 -11.55 -3.11 -20.13
C LYS A 256 -10.07 -2.97 -19.73
N ILE A 257 -9.77 -2.21 -18.68
CA ILE A 257 -8.41 -2.08 -18.13
C ILE A 257 -7.91 -3.45 -17.67
N SER A 258 -8.72 -4.18 -16.90
CA SER A 258 -8.41 -5.52 -16.43
C SER A 258 -8.03 -6.48 -17.55
N LYS A 259 -8.88 -6.57 -18.58
CA LYS A 259 -8.63 -7.44 -19.76
C LYS A 259 -7.39 -7.03 -20.56
N LYS A 260 -7.10 -5.73 -20.64
CA LYS A 260 -5.88 -5.24 -21.30
C LYS A 260 -4.62 -5.79 -20.63
N TRP A 261 -4.58 -5.82 -19.29
CA TRP A 261 -3.41 -6.22 -18.51
C TRP A 261 -3.32 -7.75 -18.33
N PHE A 262 -4.43 -8.42 -18.08
CA PHE A 262 -4.45 -9.82 -17.67
C PHE A 262 -5.11 -10.78 -18.67
N GLY A 263 -5.75 -10.27 -19.71
CA GLY A 263 -6.53 -11.09 -20.65
C GLY A 263 -7.92 -11.48 -20.12
N GLU A 264 -8.18 -11.26 -18.84
CA GLU A 264 -9.44 -11.56 -18.15
C GLU A 264 -9.88 -10.43 -17.21
N ASP A 265 -11.11 -10.50 -16.73
CA ASP A 265 -11.67 -9.50 -15.81
C ASP A 265 -11.43 -9.91 -14.36
N VAL A 266 -10.39 -9.35 -13.74
CA VAL A 266 -10.01 -9.56 -12.34
C VAL A 266 -10.63 -8.53 -11.39
N SER A 267 -11.52 -7.67 -11.87
CA SER A 267 -12.16 -6.61 -11.08
C SER A 267 -13.50 -7.02 -10.42
N LYS A 268 -13.91 -8.27 -10.63
CA LYS A 268 -15.18 -8.85 -10.12
C LYS A 268 -15.12 -9.27 -8.68
#